data_9b8d1436a3024a7ebc5f48a55fb17515
#
_entry.id   9b8d1436a3024a7ebc5f48a55fb17515
#
_cell.length_a   1.000
_cell.length_b   1.000
_cell.length_c   1.000
_cell.angle_alpha   90.00
_cell.angle_beta   90.00
_cell.angle_gamma   90.00
#
_symmetry.space_group_name_H-M   'P 1'
#
loop_
_entity.id
_entity.type
_entity.pdbx_description
1 polymer ?
#
loop_
_entity_poly.entity_id
_entity_poly.type
_entity_poly.pdbx_seq_one_letter_code
_entity_poly.pdbx_strand_id
1 'polypeptide(L)'
;MERERERRYAVALAFAIADRGRQTAASVLAGALAFRFFLTLLPLTLVGVVGLGYARSAGATPSEALKQFGIKGVIATTINSSATFHDPGRATVLLLGIIGTFSGARTCAATLRAIHALAWGIPVTRWRRGGRAGMIFIGAVVVGFACAGLATRARSDAGVALGFGASLVLVSIFGAVWFGASFLLPHPDEAGWTSFLPGAIVVGVGMALLQTVTANWVGPKLNHESALYGSLGVSFVVLGWLYVVGRLLVAAPLLNAAMLEHRQPEFAAARQAARAKRSAASEDQAGPLTPIR
;
A
#
# COMPACT_ATOMS: atom_id res chain seq x y z
N MET A 1 -30.96 22.62 -8.81
CA MET A 1 -29.93 22.89 -9.84
C MET A 1 -28.51 22.58 -9.33
N GLU A 2 -28.11 22.98 -8.13
CA GLU A 2 -26.78 22.71 -7.56
C GLU A 2 -26.49 21.22 -7.38
N ARG A 3 -27.42 20.46 -6.75
CA ARG A 3 -27.30 19.00 -6.57
C ARG A 3 -27.16 18.23 -7.89
N GLU A 4 -27.74 18.73 -8.96
CA GLU A 4 -27.66 18.10 -10.27
C GLU A 4 -26.32 18.38 -10.98
N ARG A 5 -25.75 19.56 -10.78
CA ARG A 5 -24.37 19.89 -11.19
C ARG A 5 -23.36 19.05 -10.44
N GLU A 6 -23.49 18.92 -9.13
CA GLU A 6 -22.59 18.08 -8.30
C GLU A 6 -22.67 16.60 -8.69
N ARG A 7 -23.90 16.10 -8.97
CA ARG A 7 -24.09 14.72 -9.42
C ARG A 7 -23.46 14.47 -10.80
N ARG A 8 -23.61 15.41 -11.73
CA ARG A 8 -22.99 15.32 -13.07
C ARG A 8 -21.47 15.39 -12.96
N TYR A 9 -20.94 16.24 -12.08
CA TYR A 9 -19.50 16.33 -11.78
C TYR A 9 -18.96 15.02 -11.21
N ALA A 10 -19.60 14.46 -10.19
CA ALA A 10 -19.18 13.22 -9.58
C ALA A 10 -19.21 12.03 -10.57
N VAL A 11 -20.21 11.96 -11.42
CA VAL A 11 -20.32 10.95 -12.48
C VAL A 11 -19.21 11.12 -13.52
N ALA A 12 -18.96 12.33 -14.00
CA ALA A 12 -17.90 12.62 -14.97
C ALA A 12 -16.52 12.27 -14.41
N LEU A 13 -16.28 12.63 -13.15
CA LEU A 13 -15.02 12.30 -12.44
C LEU A 13 -14.85 10.78 -12.28
N ALA A 14 -15.92 10.07 -11.91
CA ALA A 14 -15.89 8.61 -11.80
C ALA A 14 -15.55 7.92 -13.14
N PHE A 15 -16.14 8.39 -14.24
CA PHE A 15 -15.78 7.90 -15.58
C PHE A 15 -14.34 8.23 -15.95
N ALA A 16 -13.85 9.43 -15.65
CA ALA A 16 -12.47 9.83 -15.92
C ALA A 16 -11.48 8.96 -15.15
N ILE A 17 -11.76 8.66 -13.87
CA ILE A 17 -10.94 7.76 -13.05
C ILE A 17 -10.97 6.33 -13.61
N ALA A 18 -12.15 5.82 -13.99
CA ALA A 18 -12.31 4.47 -14.54
C ALA A 18 -11.59 4.31 -15.89
N ASP A 19 -11.70 5.30 -16.76
CA ASP A 19 -11.01 5.30 -18.06
C ASP A 19 -9.50 5.38 -17.88
N ARG A 20 -9.03 6.27 -17.01
CA ARG A 20 -7.62 6.37 -16.66
C ARG A 20 -7.09 5.08 -16.04
N GLY A 21 -7.88 4.44 -15.18
CA GLY A 21 -7.56 3.14 -14.60
C GLY A 21 -7.40 2.05 -15.66
N ARG A 22 -8.21 2.07 -16.71
CA ARG A 22 -8.09 1.16 -17.86
C ARG A 22 -6.81 1.46 -18.67
N GLN A 23 -6.58 2.72 -19.02
CA GLN A 23 -5.39 3.15 -19.78
C GLN A 23 -4.07 2.85 -19.07
N THR A 24 -4.04 2.90 -17.74
CA THR A 24 -2.86 2.60 -16.93
C THR A 24 -2.78 1.15 -16.48
N ALA A 25 -3.71 0.29 -16.89
CA ALA A 25 -3.83 -1.08 -16.42
C ALA A 25 -3.81 -1.17 -14.87
N ALA A 26 -4.59 -0.32 -14.20
CA ALA A 26 -4.57 -0.14 -12.75
C ALA A 26 -4.79 -1.44 -11.95
N SER A 27 -5.58 -2.38 -12.48
CA SER A 27 -5.80 -3.70 -11.87
C SER A 27 -4.51 -4.55 -11.87
N VAL A 28 -3.76 -4.51 -12.97
CA VAL A 28 -2.48 -5.22 -13.10
C VAL A 28 -1.45 -4.62 -12.17
N LEU A 29 -1.37 -3.28 -12.10
CA LEU A 29 -0.47 -2.58 -11.19
C LEU A 29 -0.80 -2.87 -9.72
N ALA A 30 -2.08 -2.94 -9.37
CA ALA A 30 -2.52 -3.33 -8.03
C ALA A 30 -2.13 -4.76 -7.70
N GLY A 31 -2.28 -5.70 -8.64
CA GLY A 31 -1.83 -7.08 -8.50
C GLY A 31 -0.32 -7.20 -8.34
N ALA A 32 0.45 -6.48 -9.15
CA ALA A 32 1.90 -6.43 -9.05
C ALA A 32 2.37 -5.86 -7.70
N LEU A 33 1.70 -4.82 -7.19
CA LEU A 33 1.98 -4.24 -5.88
C LEU A 33 1.64 -5.23 -4.75
N ALA A 34 0.47 -5.87 -4.83
CA ALA A 34 0.03 -6.88 -3.86
C ALA A 34 1.01 -8.05 -3.77
N PHE A 35 1.46 -8.56 -4.91
CA PHE A 35 2.45 -9.64 -4.97
C PHE A 35 3.80 -9.21 -4.35
N ARG A 36 4.26 -8.00 -4.62
CA ARG A 36 5.50 -7.47 -4.00
C ARG A 36 5.35 -7.27 -2.50
N PHE A 37 4.20 -6.79 -2.03
CA PHE A 37 3.90 -6.74 -0.60
C PHE A 37 3.94 -8.14 0.02
N PHE A 38 3.29 -9.12 -0.63
CA PHE A 38 3.28 -10.50 -0.16
C PHE A 38 4.69 -11.08 -0.02
N LEU A 39 5.53 -10.91 -1.06
CA LEU A 39 6.93 -11.35 -0.99
C LEU A 39 7.74 -10.62 0.09
N THR A 40 7.44 -9.36 0.37
CA THR A 40 8.13 -8.59 1.42
C THR A 40 7.69 -9.01 2.81
N LEU A 41 6.45 -9.52 2.97
CA LEU A 41 5.96 -10.01 4.25
C LEU A 41 6.75 -11.23 4.74
N LEU A 42 7.25 -12.10 3.86
CA LEU A 42 8.01 -13.29 4.24
C LEU A 42 9.28 -12.94 5.05
N PRO A 43 10.23 -12.14 4.53
CA PRO A 43 11.40 -11.74 5.30
C PRO A 43 11.04 -10.82 6.49
N LEU A 44 9.99 -10.02 6.37
CA LEU A 44 9.54 -9.16 7.48
C LEU A 44 9.01 -9.98 8.66
N THR A 45 8.24 -11.04 8.41
CA THR A 45 7.77 -11.95 9.47
C THR A 45 8.94 -12.69 10.11
N LEU A 46 9.96 -13.08 9.31
CA LEU A 46 11.17 -13.69 9.82
C LEU A 46 11.91 -12.77 10.78
N VAL A 47 12.10 -11.50 10.42
CA VAL A 47 12.68 -10.47 11.30
C VAL A 47 11.84 -10.32 12.58
N GLY A 48 10.51 -10.29 12.44
CA GLY A 48 9.58 -10.18 13.57
C GLY A 48 9.71 -11.36 14.55
N VAL A 49 9.71 -12.59 14.03
CA VAL A 49 9.83 -13.82 14.85
C VAL A 49 11.17 -13.86 15.58
N VAL A 50 12.27 -13.63 14.87
CA VAL A 50 13.62 -13.64 15.48
C VAL A 50 13.78 -12.49 16.46
N GLY A 51 13.28 -11.29 16.12
CA GLY A 51 13.30 -10.13 17.01
C GLY A 51 12.53 -10.35 18.31
N LEU A 52 11.33 -10.95 18.25
CA LEU A 52 10.57 -11.36 19.43
C LEU A 52 11.31 -12.39 20.26
N GLY A 53 12.03 -13.30 19.62
CA GLY A 53 12.89 -14.26 20.32
C GLY A 53 14.03 -13.60 21.08
N TYR A 54 14.68 -12.57 20.54
CA TYR A 54 15.68 -11.77 21.27
C TYR A 54 15.03 -10.97 22.42
N ALA A 55 13.86 -10.35 22.20
CA ALA A 55 13.13 -9.65 23.24
C ALA A 55 12.77 -10.57 24.40
N ARG A 56 12.39 -11.82 24.14
CA ARG A 56 12.14 -12.85 25.16
C ARG A 56 13.39 -13.19 25.95
N SER A 57 14.53 -13.31 25.31
CA SER A 57 15.82 -13.55 25.98
C SER A 57 16.23 -12.38 26.87
N ALA A 58 15.74 -11.17 26.57
CA ALA A 58 15.92 -9.96 27.39
C ALA A 58 14.84 -9.76 28.46
N GLY A 59 13.99 -10.76 28.74
CA GLY A 59 12.95 -10.72 29.78
C GLY A 59 11.60 -10.17 29.34
N ALA A 60 11.40 -9.80 28.06
CA ALA A 60 10.10 -9.38 27.56
C ALA A 60 9.16 -10.58 27.34
N THR A 61 7.86 -10.39 27.56
CA THR A 61 6.82 -11.40 27.28
C THR A 61 6.27 -11.22 25.86
N PRO A 62 6.67 -12.06 24.89
CA PRO A 62 6.21 -11.93 23.50
C PRO A 62 4.69 -12.00 23.33
N SER A 63 4.02 -12.72 24.22
CA SER A 63 2.56 -12.83 24.24
C SER A 63 1.87 -11.48 24.49
N GLU A 64 2.45 -10.59 25.29
CA GLU A 64 1.94 -9.25 25.51
C GLU A 64 2.17 -8.35 24.30
N ALA A 65 3.36 -8.42 23.69
CA ALA A 65 3.65 -7.70 22.48
C ALA A 65 2.70 -8.11 21.32
N LEU A 66 2.46 -9.41 21.12
CA LEU A 66 1.52 -9.90 20.11
C LEU A 66 0.09 -9.44 20.37
N LYS A 67 -0.35 -9.43 21.63
CA LYS A 67 -1.66 -8.90 22.03
C LYS A 67 -1.76 -7.41 21.75
N GLN A 68 -0.70 -6.62 22.00
CA GLN A 68 -0.68 -5.18 21.71
C GLN A 68 -0.87 -4.89 20.21
N PHE A 69 -0.32 -5.72 19.33
CA PHE A 69 -0.51 -5.60 17.88
C PHE A 69 -1.81 -6.25 17.37
N GLY A 70 -2.66 -6.77 18.26
CA GLY A 70 -3.93 -7.42 17.87
C GLY A 70 -3.76 -8.76 17.17
N ILE A 71 -2.56 -9.36 17.22
CA ILE A 71 -2.27 -10.65 16.60
C ILE A 71 -2.74 -11.76 17.55
N LYS A 72 -3.80 -12.47 17.15
CA LYS A 72 -4.46 -13.55 17.91
C LYS A 72 -4.54 -14.84 17.08
N GLY A 73 -4.87 -15.95 17.73
CA GLY A 73 -5.15 -17.23 17.07
C GLY A 73 -3.89 -17.94 16.55
N VAL A 74 -4.04 -18.68 15.45
CA VAL A 74 -2.99 -19.52 14.87
C VAL A 74 -1.69 -18.77 14.57
N ILE A 75 -1.77 -17.53 14.12
CA ILE A 75 -0.60 -16.69 13.83
C ILE A 75 0.20 -16.42 15.12
N ALA A 76 -0.47 -16.08 16.22
CA ALA A 76 0.18 -15.82 17.49
C ALA A 76 0.85 -17.08 18.06
N THR A 77 0.20 -18.24 17.95
CA THR A 77 0.77 -19.53 18.40
C THR A 77 1.96 -19.93 17.54
N THR A 78 1.89 -19.77 16.21
CA THR A 78 2.99 -20.05 15.30
C THR A 78 4.21 -19.16 15.58
N ILE A 79 3.99 -17.86 15.80
CA ILE A 79 5.08 -16.94 16.14
C ILE A 79 5.70 -17.32 17.49
N ASN A 80 4.88 -17.62 18.50
CA ASN A 80 5.35 -18.01 19.83
C ASN A 80 6.15 -19.31 19.82
N SER A 81 5.70 -20.34 19.10
CA SER A 81 6.43 -21.61 18.95
C SER A 81 7.75 -21.42 18.20
N SER A 82 7.75 -20.59 17.15
CA SER A 82 8.97 -20.29 16.38
C SER A 82 9.97 -19.45 17.16
N ALA A 83 9.54 -18.62 18.11
CA ALA A 83 10.42 -17.80 18.94
C ALA A 83 11.22 -18.58 20.00
N THR A 84 10.94 -19.88 20.19
CA THR A 84 11.63 -20.74 21.16
C THR A 84 12.93 -21.37 20.64
N PHE A 85 13.24 -21.24 19.36
CA PHE A 85 14.47 -21.78 18.79
C PHE A 85 15.72 -21.11 19.36
N HIS A 86 16.52 -21.87 20.09
CA HIS A 86 17.83 -21.50 20.62
C HIS A 86 18.92 -22.06 19.68
N ASP A 87 19.12 -21.43 18.51
CA ASP A 87 20.04 -21.95 17.51
C ASP A 87 21.16 -20.90 17.24
N PRO A 88 22.43 -21.32 17.10
CA PRO A 88 23.55 -20.43 16.72
C PRO A 88 23.34 -19.75 15.36
N GLY A 89 22.45 -20.27 14.49
CA GLY A 89 22.04 -19.66 13.23
C GLY A 89 21.13 -18.43 13.34
N ARG A 90 20.68 -18.05 14.53
CA ARG A 90 19.67 -16.98 14.75
C ARG A 90 20.09 -15.62 14.20
N ALA A 91 21.36 -15.25 14.38
CA ALA A 91 21.91 -14.01 13.84
C ALA A 91 21.93 -14.01 12.30
N THR A 92 22.28 -15.12 11.69
CA THR A 92 22.29 -15.30 10.23
C THR A 92 20.88 -15.16 9.66
N VAL A 93 19.90 -15.81 10.30
CA VAL A 93 18.47 -15.74 9.90
C VAL A 93 17.95 -14.30 10.03
N LEU A 94 18.30 -13.57 11.10
CA LEU A 94 17.95 -12.17 11.28
C LEU A 94 18.57 -11.30 10.18
N LEU A 95 19.84 -11.49 9.87
CA LEU A 95 20.54 -10.75 8.84
C LEU A 95 19.91 -10.97 7.45
N LEU A 96 19.63 -12.23 7.09
CA LEU A 96 18.92 -12.58 5.86
C LEU A 96 17.53 -11.95 5.81
N GLY A 97 16.79 -11.98 6.92
CA GLY A 97 15.50 -11.34 7.06
C GLY A 97 15.56 -9.82 6.86
N ILE A 98 16.55 -9.14 7.44
CA ILE A 98 16.74 -7.69 7.27
C ILE A 98 17.08 -7.36 5.81
N ILE A 99 18.02 -8.09 5.20
CA ILE A 99 18.41 -7.88 3.80
C ILE A 99 17.20 -8.12 2.87
N GLY A 100 16.46 -9.20 3.09
CA GLY A 100 15.27 -9.53 2.33
C GLY A 100 14.16 -8.48 2.47
N THR A 101 13.91 -8.00 3.70
CA THR A 101 12.92 -6.94 3.97
C THR A 101 13.31 -5.64 3.28
N PHE A 102 14.58 -5.24 3.36
CA PHE A 102 15.07 -4.04 2.70
C PHE A 102 14.98 -4.14 1.17
N SER A 103 15.35 -5.29 0.60
CA SER A 103 15.22 -5.56 -0.83
C SER A 103 13.75 -5.50 -1.28
N GLY A 104 12.85 -6.16 -0.54
CA GLY A 104 11.41 -6.13 -0.77
C GLY A 104 10.84 -4.72 -0.70
N ALA A 105 11.20 -3.96 0.33
CA ALA A 105 10.77 -2.56 0.49
C ALA A 105 11.21 -1.68 -0.68
N ARG A 106 12.43 -1.86 -1.19
CA ARG A 106 12.90 -1.15 -2.39
C ARG A 106 12.07 -1.47 -3.62
N THR A 107 11.70 -2.73 -3.82
CA THR A 107 10.87 -3.13 -4.97
C THR A 107 9.45 -2.60 -4.85
N CYS A 108 8.86 -2.59 -3.65
CA CYS A 108 7.56 -1.96 -3.37
C CYS A 108 7.58 -0.45 -3.66
N ALA A 109 8.60 0.26 -3.16
CA ALA A 109 8.78 1.69 -3.41
C ALA A 109 8.98 2.00 -4.90
N ALA A 110 9.73 1.16 -5.63
CA ALA A 110 9.89 1.31 -7.08
C ALA A 110 8.57 1.12 -7.83
N THR A 111 7.72 0.18 -7.39
CA THR A 111 6.38 -0.04 -7.97
C THR A 111 5.46 1.14 -7.69
N LEU A 112 5.41 1.65 -6.46
CA LEU A 112 4.62 2.84 -6.12
C LEU A 112 5.04 4.04 -6.95
N ARG A 113 6.35 4.21 -7.15
CA ARG A 113 6.87 5.26 -8.03
C ARG A 113 6.40 5.10 -9.47
N ALA A 114 6.46 3.89 -10.03
CA ALA A 114 5.96 3.62 -11.38
C ALA A 114 4.45 3.90 -11.49
N ILE A 115 3.67 3.51 -10.48
CA ILE A 115 2.24 3.79 -10.39
C ILE A 115 1.98 5.30 -10.42
N HIS A 116 2.72 6.09 -9.62
CA HIS A 116 2.58 7.55 -9.61
C HIS A 116 2.97 8.15 -10.95
N ALA A 117 4.12 7.76 -11.50
CA ALA A 117 4.57 8.24 -12.80
C ALA A 117 3.53 7.96 -13.91
N LEU A 118 2.98 6.76 -13.95
CA LEU A 118 1.92 6.38 -14.89
C LEU A 118 0.62 7.15 -14.64
N ALA A 119 0.20 7.29 -13.38
CA ALA A 119 -0.97 8.06 -13.01
C ALA A 119 -0.87 9.52 -13.45
N TRP A 120 0.29 10.14 -13.31
CA TRP A 120 0.57 11.49 -13.75
C TRP A 120 1.03 11.60 -15.23
N GLY A 121 1.23 10.47 -15.94
CA GLY A 121 1.72 10.42 -17.34
C GLY A 121 3.14 10.94 -17.51
N ILE A 122 3.96 10.83 -16.47
CA ILE A 122 5.35 11.20 -16.45
C ILE A 122 6.21 9.99 -16.87
N PRO A 123 7.35 10.17 -17.55
CA PRO A 123 8.23 9.04 -17.88
C PRO A 123 8.75 8.37 -16.62
N VAL A 124 8.72 7.03 -16.62
CA VAL A 124 9.28 6.24 -15.50
C VAL A 124 10.80 6.27 -15.62
N THR A 125 11.46 7.12 -14.86
CA THR A 125 12.93 7.21 -14.83
C THR A 125 13.53 6.27 -13.79
N ARG A 126 14.74 5.73 -14.06
CA ARG A 126 15.47 4.94 -13.07
C ARG A 126 15.89 5.81 -11.88
N TRP A 127 15.51 5.41 -10.68
CA TRP A 127 15.84 6.15 -9.47
C TRP A 127 17.20 5.72 -8.90
N ARG A 128 18.14 6.64 -8.89
CA ARG A 128 19.50 6.39 -8.35
C ARG A 128 19.53 6.26 -6.81
N ARG A 129 18.51 6.76 -6.08
CA ARG A 129 18.45 6.79 -4.61
C ARG A 129 17.50 5.75 -4.00
N GLY A 130 17.46 4.52 -4.53
CA GLY A 130 16.54 3.47 -4.12
C GLY A 130 16.60 3.06 -2.62
N GLY A 131 17.73 3.30 -1.94
CA GLY A 131 17.88 2.98 -0.53
C GLY A 131 17.02 3.84 0.39
N ARG A 132 16.98 5.17 0.16
CA ARG A 132 16.14 6.09 0.97
C ARG A 132 14.66 5.79 0.84
N ALA A 133 14.20 5.44 -0.35
CA ALA A 133 12.80 5.06 -0.55
C ALA A 133 12.42 3.78 0.18
N GLY A 134 13.30 2.77 0.18
CA GLY A 134 13.09 1.56 0.96
C GLY A 134 12.98 1.86 2.46
N MET A 135 13.84 2.72 3.00
CA MET A 135 13.78 3.12 4.41
C MET A 135 12.50 3.89 4.75
N ILE A 136 12.08 4.84 3.90
CA ILE A 136 10.81 5.56 4.07
C ILE A 136 9.63 4.60 4.03
N PHE A 137 9.66 3.63 3.10
CA PHE A 137 8.61 2.62 3.00
C PHE A 137 8.55 1.73 4.26
N ILE A 138 9.69 1.24 4.76
CA ILE A 138 9.75 0.47 6.01
C ILE A 138 9.22 1.33 7.17
N GLY A 139 9.68 2.58 7.28
CA GLY A 139 9.21 3.51 8.30
C GLY A 139 7.69 3.71 8.25
N ALA A 140 7.11 3.90 7.06
CA ALA A 140 5.68 4.04 6.87
C ALA A 140 4.91 2.77 7.29
N VAL A 141 5.44 1.58 6.97
CA VAL A 141 4.86 0.30 7.38
C VAL A 141 4.90 0.15 8.91
N VAL A 142 6.05 0.43 9.53
CA VAL A 142 6.20 0.35 11.00
C VAL A 142 5.26 1.32 11.70
N VAL A 143 5.18 2.58 11.25
CA VAL A 143 4.24 3.57 11.77
C VAL A 143 2.81 3.10 11.59
N GLY A 144 2.46 2.55 10.42
CA GLY A 144 1.13 2.00 10.16
C GLY A 144 0.75 0.88 11.13
N PHE A 145 1.65 -0.08 11.37
CA PHE A 145 1.42 -1.15 12.34
C PHE A 145 1.33 -0.64 13.79
N ALA A 146 2.20 0.28 14.19
CA ALA A 146 2.16 0.87 15.53
C ALA A 146 0.84 1.61 15.77
N CYS A 147 0.38 2.40 14.81
CA CYS A 147 -0.89 3.11 14.86
C CYS A 147 -2.08 2.14 14.88
N ALA A 148 -2.01 1.04 14.12
CA ALA A 148 -3.02 -0.01 14.13
C ALA A 148 -3.12 -0.68 15.50
N GLY A 149 -1.99 -0.99 16.13
CA GLY A 149 -1.93 -1.57 17.47
C GLY A 149 -2.50 -0.63 18.53
N LEU A 150 -2.13 0.66 18.51
CA LEU A 150 -2.64 1.70 19.41
C LEU A 150 -4.17 1.87 19.28
N ALA A 151 -4.68 1.90 18.04
CA ALA A 151 -6.11 2.03 17.81
C ALA A 151 -6.90 0.81 18.27
N THR A 152 -6.36 -0.40 18.11
CA THR A 152 -6.99 -1.63 18.62
C THR A 152 -7.08 -1.58 20.13
N ARG A 153 -6.01 -1.13 20.80
CA ARG A 153 -5.99 -0.98 22.27
C ARG A 153 -6.98 0.09 22.75
N ALA A 154 -7.00 1.26 22.10
CA ALA A 154 -7.94 2.32 22.45
C ALA A 154 -9.41 1.91 22.27
N ARG A 155 -9.71 1.01 21.33
CA ARG A 155 -11.05 0.45 21.14
C ARG A 155 -11.45 -0.57 22.19
N SER A 156 -10.49 -1.36 22.72
CA SER A 156 -10.77 -2.37 23.73
C SER A 156 -11.02 -1.76 25.11
N ASP A 157 -10.35 -0.66 25.42
CA ASP A 157 -10.31 -0.07 26.77
C ASP A 157 -11.31 1.08 26.93
N ALA A 158 -11.89 1.58 25.85
CA ALA A 158 -12.69 2.79 25.85
C ALA A 158 -14.00 2.62 25.08
N GLY A 159 -15.09 3.10 25.66
CA GLY A 159 -16.44 3.04 25.05
C GLY A 159 -16.52 3.66 23.66
N VAL A 160 -17.71 3.60 23.04
CA VAL A 160 -17.99 3.95 21.64
C VAL A 160 -17.42 5.32 21.20
N ALA A 161 -17.44 6.32 22.06
CA ALA A 161 -16.95 7.67 21.76
C ALA A 161 -15.43 7.71 21.52
N LEU A 162 -14.65 7.01 22.35
CA LEU A 162 -13.18 6.93 22.18
C LEU A 162 -12.78 6.01 21.01
N GLY A 163 -13.60 5.01 20.70
CA GLY A 163 -13.44 4.18 19.51
C GLY A 163 -13.58 4.99 18.21
N PHE A 164 -14.50 5.95 18.18
CA PHE A 164 -14.65 6.88 17.05
C PHE A 164 -13.45 7.84 16.96
N GLY A 165 -13.01 8.42 18.09
CA GLY A 165 -11.81 9.26 18.15
C GLY A 165 -10.56 8.53 17.64
N ALA A 166 -10.34 7.28 18.08
CA ALA A 166 -9.24 6.45 17.60
C ALA A 166 -9.29 6.21 16.08
N SER A 167 -10.49 6.06 15.52
CA SER A 167 -10.67 5.92 14.06
C SER A 167 -10.31 7.20 13.31
N LEU A 168 -10.68 8.36 13.82
CA LEU A 168 -10.30 9.66 13.23
C LEU A 168 -8.79 9.88 13.27
N VAL A 169 -8.13 9.52 14.37
CA VAL A 169 -6.67 9.58 14.49
C VAL A 169 -6.01 8.69 13.45
N LEU A 170 -6.50 7.46 13.25
CA LEU A 170 -5.99 6.56 12.22
C LEU A 170 -6.15 7.13 10.80
N VAL A 171 -7.34 7.64 10.46
CA VAL A 171 -7.58 8.30 9.16
C VAL A 171 -6.57 9.42 8.95
N SER A 172 -6.36 10.25 9.99
CA SER A 172 -5.43 11.37 9.91
C SER A 172 -3.99 10.92 9.73
N ILE A 173 -3.54 9.88 10.45
CA ILE A 173 -2.17 9.37 10.35
C ILE A 173 -1.93 8.73 8.98
N PHE A 174 -2.81 7.83 8.53
CA PHE A 174 -2.64 7.21 7.21
C PHE A 174 -2.74 8.23 6.08
N GLY A 175 -3.67 9.19 6.19
CA GLY A 175 -3.80 10.29 5.26
C GLY A 175 -2.54 11.16 5.22
N ALA A 176 -2.00 11.56 6.37
CA ALA A 176 -0.79 12.39 6.47
C ALA A 176 0.45 11.67 5.94
N VAL A 177 0.62 10.37 6.27
CA VAL A 177 1.72 9.55 5.75
C VAL A 177 1.64 9.45 4.22
N TRP A 178 0.44 9.19 3.68
CA TRP A 178 0.26 9.13 2.23
C TRP A 178 0.44 10.48 1.55
N PHE A 179 -0.05 11.55 2.17
CA PHE A 179 0.15 12.92 1.70
C PHE A 179 1.65 13.24 1.60
N GLY A 180 2.42 13.00 2.67
CA GLY A 180 3.87 13.20 2.67
C GLY A 180 4.60 12.30 1.65
N ALA A 181 4.18 11.04 1.51
CA ALA A 181 4.74 10.13 0.50
C ALA A 181 4.49 10.63 -0.93
N SER A 182 3.33 11.26 -1.20
CA SER A 182 2.98 11.79 -2.52
C SER A 182 3.92 12.89 -2.99
N PHE A 183 4.53 13.66 -2.08
CA PHE A 183 5.57 14.65 -2.42
C PHE A 183 6.92 14.01 -2.76
N LEU A 184 7.20 12.82 -2.25
CA LEU A 184 8.44 12.10 -2.53
C LEU A 184 8.35 11.28 -3.82
N LEU A 185 7.13 11.07 -4.30
CA LEU A 185 6.83 10.30 -5.49
C LEU A 185 6.74 11.23 -6.71
N PRO A 186 6.95 10.74 -7.95
CA PRO A 186 6.91 11.57 -9.14
C PRO A 186 5.54 12.26 -9.32
N HIS A 187 5.58 13.57 -9.50
CA HIS A 187 4.43 14.42 -9.78
C HIS A 187 4.85 15.56 -10.72
N PRO A 188 3.94 16.17 -11.47
CA PRO A 188 4.25 17.35 -12.29
C PRO A 188 4.48 18.58 -11.39
N ASP A 189 5.33 19.50 -11.83
CA ASP A 189 5.66 20.72 -11.07
C ASP A 189 4.45 21.64 -10.87
N GLU A 190 3.46 21.54 -11.76
CA GLU A 190 2.18 22.28 -11.69
C GLU A 190 1.24 21.73 -10.60
N ALA A 191 1.51 20.54 -10.07
CA ALA A 191 0.70 19.95 -9.01
C ALA A 191 1.00 20.61 -7.67
N GLY A 192 0.21 21.60 -7.30
CA GLY A 192 0.25 22.20 -5.96
C GLY A 192 -0.13 21.20 -4.87
N TRP A 193 0.23 21.50 -3.62
CA TRP A 193 -0.01 20.63 -2.46
C TRP A 193 -1.49 20.21 -2.30
N THR A 194 -2.44 21.06 -2.67
CA THR A 194 -3.88 20.75 -2.62
C THR A 194 -4.30 19.62 -3.56
N SER A 195 -3.51 19.36 -4.62
CA SER A 195 -3.78 18.30 -5.58
C SER A 195 -3.59 16.89 -4.99
N PHE A 196 -2.86 16.76 -3.87
CA PHE A 196 -2.61 15.48 -3.20
C PHE A 196 -3.65 15.14 -2.11
N LEU A 197 -4.41 16.15 -1.65
CA LEU A 197 -5.42 16.00 -0.59
C LEU A 197 -6.48 14.93 -0.88
N PRO A 198 -7.10 14.88 -2.09
CA PRO A 198 -8.15 13.90 -2.34
C PRO A 198 -7.67 12.46 -2.21
N GLY A 199 -6.50 12.15 -2.77
CA GLY A 199 -5.88 10.83 -2.63
C GLY A 199 -5.48 10.51 -1.20
N ALA A 200 -5.00 11.49 -0.43
CA ALA A 200 -4.66 11.31 0.97
C ALA A 200 -5.91 10.99 1.83
N ILE A 201 -7.02 11.67 1.58
CA ILE A 201 -8.30 11.40 2.24
C ILE A 201 -8.80 9.99 1.90
N VAL A 202 -8.76 9.61 0.62
CA VAL A 202 -9.19 8.27 0.17
C VAL A 202 -8.34 7.18 0.81
N VAL A 203 -7.01 7.34 0.87
CA VAL A 203 -6.14 6.38 1.53
C VAL A 203 -6.38 6.37 3.04
N GLY A 204 -6.49 7.51 3.69
CA GLY A 204 -6.76 7.60 5.12
C GLY A 204 -8.05 6.88 5.52
N VAL A 205 -9.16 7.24 4.87
CA VAL A 205 -10.48 6.61 5.10
C VAL A 205 -10.46 5.14 4.70
N GLY A 206 -9.92 4.82 3.52
CA GLY A 206 -9.86 3.47 3.00
C GLY A 206 -9.05 2.54 3.92
N MET A 207 -7.89 2.97 4.41
CA MET A 207 -7.08 2.18 5.35
C MET A 207 -7.76 2.01 6.70
N ALA A 208 -8.47 3.01 7.22
CA ALA A 208 -9.23 2.88 8.46
C ALA A 208 -10.41 1.90 8.31
N LEU A 209 -11.11 1.93 7.17
CA LEU A 209 -12.14 0.94 6.84
C LEU A 209 -11.55 -0.46 6.72
N LEU A 210 -10.44 -0.60 5.98
CA LEU A 210 -9.73 -1.86 5.83
C LEU A 210 -9.28 -2.43 7.18
N GLN A 211 -8.82 -1.59 8.09
CA GLN A 211 -8.47 -1.98 9.46
C GLN A 211 -9.68 -2.60 10.19
N THR A 212 -10.85 -1.99 10.06
CA THR A 212 -12.09 -2.49 10.67
C THR A 212 -12.51 -3.83 10.05
N VAL A 213 -12.41 -3.96 8.74
CA VAL A 213 -12.69 -5.22 8.02
C VAL A 213 -11.66 -6.29 8.40
N THR A 214 -10.39 -5.94 8.57
CA THR A 214 -9.36 -6.88 9.02
C THR A 214 -9.70 -7.46 10.39
N ALA A 215 -10.08 -6.61 11.33
CA ALA A 215 -10.39 -7.04 12.68
C ALA A 215 -11.62 -7.96 12.76
N ASN A 216 -12.65 -7.68 11.96
CA ASN A 216 -13.95 -8.35 12.08
C ASN A 216 -14.17 -9.49 11.08
N TRP A 217 -13.45 -9.50 9.95
CA TRP A 217 -13.70 -10.46 8.88
C TRP A 217 -12.46 -11.26 8.49
N VAL A 218 -11.30 -10.62 8.29
CA VAL A 218 -10.08 -11.33 7.83
C VAL A 218 -9.56 -12.27 8.90
N GLY A 219 -9.57 -11.86 10.18
CA GLY A 219 -9.13 -12.69 11.30
C GLY A 219 -9.91 -14.01 11.42
N PRO A 220 -11.26 -13.98 11.53
CA PRO A 220 -12.08 -15.19 11.51
C PRO A 220 -11.89 -16.03 10.24
N LYS A 221 -11.80 -15.41 9.06
CA LYS A 221 -11.60 -16.11 7.79
C LYS A 221 -10.26 -16.80 7.72
N LEU A 222 -9.18 -16.18 8.19
CA LEU A 222 -7.86 -16.83 8.27
C LEU A 222 -7.89 -18.11 9.12
N ASN A 223 -8.59 -18.09 10.25
CA ASN A 223 -8.73 -19.28 11.10
C ASN A 223 -9.52 -20.39 10.39
N HIS A 224 -10.59 -20.05 9.67
CA HIS A 224 -11.40 -21.01 8.92
C HIS A 224 -10.63 -21.64 7.76
N GLU A 225 -10.03 -20.83 6.91
CA GLU A 225 -9.29 -21.28 5.72
C GLU A 225 -8.01 -22.03 6.12
N SER A 226 -7.38 -21.68 7.25
CA SER A 226 -6.23 -22.44 7.75
C SER A 226 -6.62 -23.85 8.21
N ALA A 227 -7.83 -24.04 8.72
CA ALA A 227 -8.35 -25.34 9.12
C ALA A 227 -8.69 -26.22 7.90
N LEU A 228 -9.15 -25.65 6.79
CA LEU A 228 -9.55 -26.37 5.59
C LEU A 228 -8.38 -26.63 4.63
N TYR A 229 -7.57 -25.62 4.37
CA TYR A 229 -6.53 -25.64 3.30
C TYR A 229 -5.11 -25.41 3.83
N GLY A 230 -4.92 -25.35 5.15
CA GLY A 230 -3.61 -25.13 5.77
C GLY A 230 -2.97 -23.80 5.35
N SER A 231 -1.66 -23.84 5.12
CA SER A 231 -0.88 -22.64 4.75
C SER A 231 -1.26 -22.03 3.39
N LEU A 232 -1.78 -22.84 2.46
CA LEU A 232 -2.25 -22.34 1.16
C LEU A 232 -3.47 -21.43 1.32
N GLY A 233 -4.46 -21.83 2.14
CA GLY A 233 -5.64 -21.01 2.40
C GLY A 233 -5.28 -19.65 3.01
N VAL A 234 -4.36 -19.64 3.98
CA VAL A 234 -3.84 -18.41 4.57
C VAL A 234 -3.20 -17.52 3.52
N SER A 235 -2.37 -18.07 2.65
CA SER A 235 -1.67 -17.33 1.59
C SER A 235 -2.64 -16.68 0.61
N PHE A 236 -3.70 -17.38 0.21
CA PHE A 236 -4.75 -16.81 -0.67
C PHE A 236 -5.50 -15.66 -0.02
N VAL A 237 -5.90 -15.79 1.25
CA VAL A 237 -6.60 -14.73 1.97
C VAL A 237 -5.72 -13.49 2.12
N VAL A 238 -4.44 -13.68 2.49
CA VAL A 238 -3.48 -12.57 2.62
C VAL A 238 -3.23 -11.90 1.28
N LEU A 239 -3.03 -12.66 0.19
CA LEU A 239 -2.79 -12.10 -1.14
C LEU A 239 -4.02 -11.32 -1.64
N GLY A 240 -5.23 -11.88 -1.46
CA GLY A 240 -6.48 -11.20 -1.81
C GLY A 240 -6.65 -9.89 -1.03
N TRP A 241 -6.33 -9.90 0.27
CA TRP A 241 -6.35 -8.71 1.11
C TRP A 241 -5.34 -7.66 0.64
N LEU A 242 -4.11 -8.05 0.37
CA LEU A 242 -3.08 -7.17 -0.18
C LEU A 242 -3.46 -6.59 -1.55
N TYR A 243 -4.23 -7.34 -2.35
CA TYR A 243 -4.77 -6.83 -3.61
C TYR A 243 -5.75 -5.68 -3.37
N VAL A 244 -6.63 -5.78 -2.36
CA VAL A 244 -7.55 -4.68 -2.01
C VAL A 244 -6.77 -3.44 -1.54
N VAL A 245 -5.73 -3.63 -0.71
CA VAL A 245 -4.80 -2.55 -0.33
C VAL A 245 -4.13 -1.96 -1.56
N GLY A 246 -3.61 -2.80 -2.46
CA GLY A 246 -2.99 -2.37 -3.72
C GLY A 246 -3.94 -1.54 -4.58
N ARG A 247 -5.21 -1.94 -4.70
CA ARG A 247 -6.25 -1.20 -5.41
C ARG A 247 -6.46 0.19 -4.83
N LEU A 248 -6.50 0.31 -3.51
CA LEU A 248 -6.64 1.59 -2.82
C LEU A 248 -5.45 2.51 -3.10
N LEU A 249 -4.22 1.99 -2.98
CA LEU A 249 -3.00 2.75 -3.19
C LEU A 249 -2.81 3.18 -4.66
N VAL A 250 -3.30 2.40 -5.61
CA VAL A 250 -3.30 2.77 -7.06
C VAL A 250 -4.38 3.79 -7.36
N ALA A 251 -5.55 3.70 -6.74
CA ALA A 251 -6.67 4.62 -6.97
C ALA A 251 -6.34 6.06 -6.53
N ALA A 252 -5.56 6.24 -5.47
CA ALA A 252 -5.26 7.56 -4.91
C ALA A 252 -4.54 8.50 -5.90
N PRO A 253 -3.41 8.16 -6.53
CA PRO A 253 -2.76 9.03 -7.51
C PRO A 253 -3.58 9.18 -8.79
N LEU A 254 -4.37 8.19 -9.19
CA LEU A 254 -5.29 8.32 -10.32
C LEU A 254 -6.36 9.37 -10.06
N LEU A 255 -6.94 9.36 -8.85
CA LEU A 255 -7.90 10.37 -8.40
C LEU A 255 -7.28 11.77 -8.40
N ASN A 256 -6.09 11.92 -7.79
CA ASN A 256 -5.39 13.19 -7.73
C ASN A 256 -5.16 13.77 -9.12
N ALA A 257 -4.68 12.95 -10.05
CA ALA A 257 -4.40 13.35 -11.41
C ALA A 257 -5.69 13.68 -12.19
N ALA A 258 -6.77 12.90 -12.02
CA ALA A 258 -8.04 13.18 -12.67
C ALA A 258 -8.68 14.48 -12.17
N MET A 259 -8.59 14.74 -10.85
CA MET A 259 -9.11 15.99 -10.28
C MET A 259 -8.33 17.22 -10.72
N LEU A 260 -6.99 17.12 -10.84
CA LEU A 260 -6.19 18.23 -11.34
C LEU A 260 -6.52 18.55 -12.80
N GLU A 261 -6.62 17.55 -13.67
CA GLU A 261 -7.00 17.74 -15.08
C GLU A 261 -8.39 18.35 -15.23
N HIS A 262 -9.31 17.98 -14.35
CA HIS A 262 -10.66 18.56 -14.38
C HIS A 262 -10.69 20.01 -13.91
N ARG A 263 -9.82 20.38 -12.97
CA ARG A 263 -9.70 21.78 -12.48
C ARG A 263 -8.90 22.67 -13.42
N GLN A 264 -7.97 22.09 -14.20
CA GLN A 264 -7.06 22.81 -15.09
C GLN A 264 -7.12 22.20 -16.50
N PRO A 265 -8.10 22.61 -17.33
CA PRO A 265 -8.28 22.06 -18.69
C PRO A 265 -7.08 22.33 -19.61
N GLU A 266 -6.36 23.41 -19.39
CA GLU A 266 -5.12 23.72 -20.13
C GLU A 266 -4.03 22.67 -19.88
N PHE A 267 -3.89 22.23 -18.63
CA PHE A 267 -2.98 21.14 -18.27
C PHE A 267 -3.39 19.82 -18.92
N ALA A 268 -4.69 19.53 -18.97
CA ALA A 268 -5.23 18.36 -19.64
C ALA A 268 -4.90 18.37 -21.17
N ALA A 269 -5.08 19.51 -21.82
CA ALA A 269 -4.78 19.69 -23.25
C ALA A 269 -3.28 19.53 -23.56
N ALA A 270 -2.40 20.18 -22.79
CA ALA A 270 -0.96 20.06 -22.93
C ALA A 270 -0.47 18.61 -22.79
N ARG A 271 -1.07 17.89 -21.86
CA ARG A 271 -0.76 16.48 -21.60
C ARG A 271 -1.24 15.54 -22.71
N GLN A 272 -2.41 15.80 -23.29
CA GLN A 272 -2.91 15.04 -24.43
C GLN A 272 -1.97 15.26 -25.65
N ALA A 273 -1.57 16.49 -25.90
CA ALA A 273 -0.60 16.80 -26.96
C ALA A 273 0.75 16.10 -26.77
N ALA A 274 1.26 16.06 -25.53
CA ALA A 274 2.50 15.36 -25.21
C ALA A 274 2.39 13.83 -25.40
N ARG A 275 1.22 13.25 -25.10
CA ARG A 275 0.95 11.82 -25.35
C ARG A 275 0.90 11.52 -26.85
N ALA A 276 0.17 12.32 -27.61
CA ALA A 276 0.09 12.18 -29.07
C ALA A 276 1.47 12.23 -29.74
N LYS A 277 2.33 13.18 -29.32
CA LYS A 277 3.72 13.26 -29.82
C LYS A 277 4.54 12.01 -29.51
N ARG A 278 4.36 11.42 -28.32
CA ARG A 278 5.08 10.18 -27.95
C ARG A 278 4.58 8.97 -28.72
N SER A 279 3.27 8.83 -28.95
CA SER A 279 2.70 7.77 -29.79
C SER A 279 3.26 7.85 -31.21
N ALA A 280 3.23 9.03 -31.82
CA ALA A 280 3.77 9.25 -33.15
C ALA A 280 5.28 8.91 -33.24
N ALA A 281 6.07 9.32 -32.22
CA ALA A 281 7.48 9.00 -32.19
C ALA A 281 7.75 7.49 -31.99
N SER A 282 6.89 6.77 -31.26
CA SER A 282 7.03 5.32 -31.09
C SER A 282 6.65 4.54 -32.36
N GLU A 283 5.69 5.02 -33.14
CA GLU A 283 5.30 4.45 -34.43
C GLU A 283 6.39 4.64 -35.46
N ASP A 284 7.03 5.81 -35.49
CA ASP A 284 8.14 6.10 -36.41
C ASP A 284 9.38 5.23 -36.11
N GLN A 285 9.66 4.95 -34.83
CA GLN A 285 10.73 4.04 -34.40
C GLN A 285 10.43 2.55 -34.65
N ALA A 286 9.17 2.17 -34.71
CA ALA A 286 8.79 0.76 -34.95
C ALA A 286 9.00 0.33 -36.42
N GLY A 287 9.15 1.27 -37.35
CA GLY A 287 9.33 1.01 -38.79
C GLY A 287 8.19 0.20 -39.42
N PRO A 288 8.09 0.11 -40.73
CA PRO A 288 7.13 -0.78 -41.36
C PRO A 288 7.45 -2.24 -41.01
N LEU A 289 6.46 -2.93 -40.43
CA LEU A 289 6.55 -4.38 -40.20
C LEU A 289 6.89 -5.06 -41.53
N THR A 290 8.12 -5.49 -41.68
CA THR A 290 8.52 -6.33 -42.84
C THR A 290 7.71 -7.62 -42.76
N PRO A 291 6.86 -7.95 -43.76
CA PRO A 291 6.12 -9.20 -43.74
C PRO A 291 7.12 -10.37 -43.72
N ILE A 292 7.04 -11.17 -42.67
CA ILE A 292 7.77 -12.45 -42.60
C ILE A 292 7.24 -13.31 -43.75
N ARG A 293 8.10 -13.55 -44.75
CA ARG A 293 7.84 -14.50 -45.85
C ARG A 293 8.04 -15.93 -45.39
#